data_3d53a8a0597777307c35ce0418ceccd4
#
_entry.id   3d53a8a0597777307c35ce0418ceccd4
#
_cell.length_a   1.000
_cell.length_b   1.000
_cell.length_c   1.000
_cell.angle_alpha   90.00
_cell.angle_beta   90.00
_cell.angle_gamma   90.00
#
_symmetry.space_group_name_H-M   'P 1'
#
loop_
_entity.id
_entity.type
_entity.pdbx_description
1 polymer ?
#
loop_
_entity_poly.entity_id
_entity_poly.type
_entity_poly.pdbx_seq_one_letter_code
_entity_poly.pdbx_strand_id
1 'polypeptide(L)'
;EEEGVFTVSCAGGGSAVITLDANRRTVYGPCIRLCVDNLKGGHSGAEIHKNRANANKVMGEFMSRIQKLMPLCLTSISGGSKDNAIPRSCQANLVAMGIDLERINTIAQELQAEIREQYDEPEATVQAFDADALGGNSLSTEDTAKVIGLLCASPCGVQKMSQDIPGLVQTSLNLGIVKLGDKFTATFSVRSSVNDEKVELLERLKALANMFDGEYALLSEYPAWEYKKESRLRETMVQTYRRMYNKDPQVLAIHAGLECGLLGQKIPGLDCVSIGPEMHDIHTSREKLEIASTQRVWNFLLEVLKAL
;
A
#
# COMPACT_ATOMS: atom_id res chain seq x y z
N GLU A 1 10.88 15.62 -9.99
CA GLU A 1 10.41 17.00 -10.15
C GLU A 1 10.38 17.36 -11.62
N GLU A 2 9.42 18.17 -12.04
CA GLU A 2 9.23 18.60 -13.42
C GLU A 2 9.04 20.12 -13.45
N GLU A 3 9.69 20.79 -14.37
CA GLU A 3 9.54 22.23 -14.56
C GLU A 3 8.13 22.58 -15.07
N GLY A 4 7.49 23.56 -14.44
CA GLY A 4 6.12 23.97 -14.79
C GLY A 4 5.04 23.12 -14.14
N VAL A 5 5.38 22.20 -13.26
CA VAL A 5 4.45 21.47 -12.38
C VAL A 5 4.39 22.17 -11.02
N PHE A 6 3.19 22.54 -10.60
CA PHE A 6 2.89 23.11 -9.28
C PHE A 6 2.15 22.06 -8.46
N THR A 7 2.84 21.46 -7.50
CA THR A 7 2.21 20.53 -6.57
C THR A 7 1.53 21.32 -5.46
N VAL A 8 0.25 21.04 -5.20
CA VAL A 8 -0.60 21.83 -4.29
C VAL A 8 -1.26 21.00 -3.18
N SER A 9 -0.96 19.71 -3.13
CA SER A 9 -1.41 18.77 -2.10
C SER A 9 -0.55 17.51 -2.13
N CYS A 10 -0.37 16.88 -0.99
CA CYS A 10 0.27 15.57 -0.91
C CYS A 10 -0.37 14.69 0.18
N ALA A 11 -0.22 13.37 0.02
CA ALA A 11 -0.69 12.46 1.03
C ALA A 11 0.19 12.51 2.29
N GLY A 12 -0.44 12.51 3.45
CA GLY A 12 0.15 12.01 4.68
C GLY A 12 0.17 10.48 4.67
N GLY A 13 0.86 9.88 5.62
CA GLY A 13 0.94 8.43 5.71
C GLY A 13 1.13 7.93 7.13
N GLY A 14 0.97 6.63 7.27
CA GLY A 14 1.25 5.89 8.48
C GLY A 14 1.61 4.44 8.16
N SER A 15 2.62 3.90 8.86
CA SER A 15 2.94 2.48 8.84
C SER A 15 2.43 1.84 10.13
N ALA A 16 1.51 0.89 10.01
CA ALA A 16 0.89 0.21 11.14
C ALA A 16 1.16 -1.30 11.09
N VAL A 17 1.28 -1.91 12.26
CA VAL A 17 1.45 -3.36 12.40
C VAL A 17 0.35 -3.92 13.28
N ILE A 18 -0.29 -4.98 12.81
CA ILE A 18 -1.14 -5.85 13.61
C ILE A 18 -0.35 -7.12 13.93
N THR A 19 -0.33 -7.49 15.20
CA THR A 19 0.37 -8.67 15.70
C THR A 19 -0.63 -9.61 16.37
N LEU A 20 -0.63 -10.90 15.98
CA LEU A 20 -1.38 -11.96 16.66
C LEU A 20 -0.42 -12.90 17.36
N ASP A 21 -0.80 -13.39 18.52
CA ASP A 21 -0.05 -14.44 19.21
C ASP A 21 -0.01 -15.71 18.37
N ALA A 22 1.12 -16.39 18.44
CA ALA A 22 1.38 -17.62 17.68
C ALA A 22 1.61 -18.79 18.63
N ASN A 23 0.52 -19.30 19.24
CA ASN A 23 0.59 -20.46 20.10
C ASN A 23 0.84 -21.71 19.25
N ARG A 24 2.10 -22.10 19.17
CA ARG A 24 2.54 -23.23 18.33
C ARG A 24 2.48 -24.55 19.07
N ARG A 25 2.11 -25.58 18.34
CA ARG A 25 2.17 -26.99 18.81
C ARG A 25 2.59 -27.89 17.66
N THR A 26 3.16 -29.02 17.97
CA THR A 26 3.45 -30.04 16.97
C THR A 26 2.12 -30.65 16.50
N VAL A 27 1.83 -30.55 15.21
CA VAL A 27 0.68 -31.13 14.56
C VAL A 27 1.19 -32.14 13.52
N TYR A 28 0.68 -33.38 13.58
CA TYR A 28 1.00 -34.41 12.60
C TYR A 28 -0.08 -34.48 11.54
N GLY A 29 0.32 -34.63 10.30
CA GLY A 29 -0.56 -34.77 9.16
C GLY A 29 0.15 -34.35 7.87
N PRO A 30 -0.46 -34.59 6.71
CA PRO A 30 0.09 -34.18 5.43
C PRO A 30 0.30 -32.67 5.39
N CYS A 31 1.41 -32.23 4.81
CA CYS A 31 1.77 -30.83 4.66
C CYS A 31 1.60 -30.37 3.23
N ILE A 32 1.06 -29.17 3.06
CA ILE A 32 0.94 -28.51 1.76
C ILE A 32 1.66 -27.16 1.78
N ARG A 33 2.19 -26.80 0.63
CA ARG A 33 2.70 -25.46 0.34
C ARG A 33 1.77 -24.76 -0.62
N LEU A 34 1.31 -23.59 -0.24
CA LEU A 34 0.53 -22.70 -1.08
C LEU A 34 1.44 -21.59 -1.58
N CYS A 35 1.33 -21.29 -2.87
CA CYS A 35 2.09 -20.23 -3.54
C CYS A 35 1.16 -19.32 -4.31
N VAL A 36 1.30 -18.01 -4.11
CA VAL A 36 0.78 -16.95 -4.96
C VAL A 36 1.98 -16.20 -5.48
N ASP A 37 2.15 -16.10 -6.80
CA ASP A 37 3.35 -15.52 -7.40
C ASP A 37 3.07 -14.83 -8.75
N ASN A 38 4.10 -14.17 -9.29
CA ASN A 38 4.09 -13.49 -10.59
C ASN A 38 3.05 -12.36 -10.73
N LEU A 39 2.64 -11.74 -9.61
CA LEU A 39 1.83 -10.53 -9.68
C LEU A 39 2.69 -9.32 -10.09
N LYS A 40 2.08 -8.34 -10.75
CA LYS A 40 2.77 -7.12 -11.23
C LYS A 40 3.41 -6.33 -10.09
N GLY A 41 2.74 -6.23 -8.92
CA GLY A 41 3.21 -5.44 -7.80
C GLY A 41 3.30 -3.95 -8.14
N GLY A 42 4.10 -3.18 -7.39
CA GLY A 42 4.34 -1.76 -7.65
C GLY A 42 4.43 -0.93 -6.38
N HIS A 43 4.59 0.39 -6.54
CA HIS A 43 4.65 1.32 -5.42
C HIS A 43 3.24 1.62 -4.88
N SER A 44 3.00 1.41 -3.58
CA SER A 44 1.68 1.56 -2.95
C SER A 44 1.14 3.00 -2.90
N GLY A 45 1.96 3.99 -3.20
CA GLY A 45 1.53 5.38 -3.40
C GLY A 45 1.31 5.68 -4.87
N ALA A 46 2.37 5.70 -5.66
CA ALA A 46 2.33 6.15 -7.06
C ALA A 46 1.51 5.24 -8.00
N GLU A 47 1.34 3.95 -7.66
CA GLU A 47 0.71 2.99 -8.56
C GLU A 47 -0.53 2.28 -7.98
N ILE A 48 -1.00 2.66 -6.79
CA ILE A 48 -2.15 2.02 -6.13
C ILE A 48 -3.44 2.19 -6.97
N HIS A 49 -3.54 3.27 -7.75
CA HIS A 49 -4.66 3.53 -8.64
C HIS A 49 -4.78 2.52 -9.79
N LYS A 50 -3.71 1.76 -10.09
CA LYS A 50 -3.69 0.75 -11.16
C LYS A 50 -4.44 -0.53 -10.80
N ASN A 51 -5.05 -0.60 -9.62
CA ASN A 51 -5.85 -1.72 -9.13
C ASN A 51 -5.16 -3.08 -9.29
N ARG A 52 -3.89 -3.18 -8.88
CA ARG A 52 -3.12 -4.43 -8.95
C ARG A 52 -3.48 -5.38 -7.82
N ALA A 53 -3.42 -6.67 -8.09
CA ALA A 53 -3.64 -7.69 -7.07
C ALA A 53 -2.55 -7.63 -5.99
N ASN A 54 -2.94 -7.90 -4.73
CA ASN A 54 -2.05 -7.98 -3.58
C ASN A 54 -1.89 -9.43 -3.16
N ALA A 55 -0.68 -10.00 -3.27
CA ALA A 55 -0.43 -11.42 -3.02
C ALA A 55 -0.82 -11.87 -1.59
N ASN A 56 -0.70 -11.00 -0.60
CA ASN A 56 -1.08 -11.31 0.78
C ASN A 56 -2.60 -11.44 0.93
N LYS A 57 -3.37 -10.60 0.22
CA LYS A 57 -4.84 -10.70 0.17
C LYS A 57 -5.28 -11.96 -0.55
N VAL A 58 -4.65 -12.25 -1.69
CA VAL A 58 -4.93 -13.47 -2.48
C VAL A 58 -4.63 -14.71 -1.65
N MET A 59 -3.53 -14.75 -0.90
CA MET A 59 -3.19 -15.87 -0.01
C MET A 59 -4.23 -16.04 1.11
N GLY A 60 -4.72 -14.93 1.70
CA GLY A 60 -5.81 -14.98 2.67
C GLY A 60 -7.07 -15.62 2.10
N GLU A 61 -7.49 -15.20 0.91
CA GLU A 61 -8.63 -15.75 0.20
C GLU A 61 -8.43 -17.24 -0.16
N PHE A 62 -7.23 -17.62 -0.64
CA PHE A 62 -6.91 -19.00 -0.98
C PHE A 62 -7.03 -19.91 0.24
N MET A 63 -6.40 -19.55 1.36
CA MET A 63 -6.52 -20.30 2.61
C MET A 63 -7.96 -20.34 3.12
N SER A 64 -8.73 -19.26 2.98
CA SER A 64 -10.14 -19.20 3.38
C SER A 64 -11.01 -20.18 2.60
N ARG A 65 -10.80 -20.32 1.28
CA ARG A 65 -11.51 -21.29 0.44
C ARG A 65 -11.20 -22.72 0.84
N ILE A 66 -9.94 -23.03 1.13
CA ILE A 66 -9.52 -24.36 1.58
C ILE A 66 -10.08 -24.65 2.98
N GLN A 67 -10.06 -23.69 3.91
CA GLN A 67 -10.56 -23.85 5.28
C GLN A 67 -12.04 -24.24 5.34
N LYS A 68 -12.86 -23.86 4.35
CA LYS A 68 -14.26 -24.27 4.24
C LYS A 68 -14.42 -25.77 4.00
N LEU A 69 -13.38 -26.45 3.52
CA LEU A 69 -13.40 -27.87 3.20
C LEU A 69 -12.76 -28.73 4.29
N MET A 70 -11.73 -28.21 4.94
CA MET A 70 -10.95 -28.97 5.92
C MET A 70 -10.26 -28.04 6.96
N PRO A 71 -10.01 -28.52 8.18
CA PRO A 71 -9.23 -27.80 9.16
C PRO A 71 -7.78 -27.59 8.68
N LEU A 72 -7.25 -26.36 8.88
CA LEU A 72 -5.89 -25.98 8.53
C LEU A 72 -5.10 -25.60 9.78
N CYS A 73 -3.82 -25.95 9.83
CA CYS A 73 -2.87 -25.52 10.85
C CYS A 73 -1.68 -24.84 10.15
N LEU A 74 -1.53 -23.52 10.29
CA LEU A 74 -0.52 -22.74 9.63
C LEU A 74 0.86 -22.96 10.26
N THR A 75 1.82 -23.42 9.48
CA THR A 75 3.21 -23.63 9.90
C THR A 75 4.08 -22.42 9.65
N SER A 76 3.91 -21.79 8.47
CA SER A 76 4.59 -20.57 8.09
C SER A 76 3.80 -19.79 7.06
N ILE A 77 3.97 -18.48 7.05
CA ILE A 77 3.54 -17.59 5.97
C ILE A 77 4.57 -16.47 5.82
N SER A 78 4.86 -16.09 4.59
CA SER A 78 5.71 -14.95 4.27
C SER A 78 5.26 -14.34 2.94
N GLY A 79 4.99 -13.04 2.93
CA GLY A 79 4.63 -12.29 1.73
C GLY A 79 4.99 -10.83 1.84
N GLY A 80 5.53 -10.28 0.73
CA GLY A 80 6.03 -8.92 0.65
C GLY A 80 7.36 -8.69 1.39
N SER A 81 8.04 -7.60 1.06
CA SER A 81 9.34 -7.24 1.64
C SER A 81 9.42 -5.79 2.13
N LYS A 82 8.52 -4.93 1.66
CA LYS A 82 8.40 -3.51 2.03
C LYS A 82 6.93 -3.14 2.21
N ASP A 83 6.62 -2.35 3.21
CA ASP A 83 5.25 -1.89 3.49
C ASP A 83 4.69 -0.99 2.38
N ASN A 84 5.56 -0.20 1.74
CA ASN A 84 5.21 0.71 0.65
C ASN A 84 5.25 0.07 -0.76
N ALA A 85 5.36 -1.25 -0.84
CA ALA A 85 5.27 -2.00 -2.09
C ALA A 85 4.05 -2.93 -2.10
N ILE A 86 3.33 -3.01 -3.20
CA ILE A 86 2.26 -3.99 -3.42
C ILE A 86 2.93 -5.36 -3.58
N PRO A 87 2.63 -6.36 -2.72
CA PRO A 87 3.30 -7.65 -2.76
C PRO A 87 3.05 -8.40 -4.06
N ARG A 88 4.13 -8.92 -4.65
CA ARG A 88 4.09 -9.72 -5.89
C ARG A 88 3.93 -11.21 -5.62
N SER A 89 4.30 -11.64 -4.41
CA SER A 89 4.29 -13.06 -4.01
C SER A 89 3.95 -13.22 -2.54
N CYS A 90 3.37 -14.37 -2.22
CA CYS A 90 3.14 -14.85 -0.86
C CYS A 90 3.20 -16.37 -0.85
N GLN A 91 3.85 -16.95 0.16
CA GLN A 91 3.91 -18.40 0.37
C GLN A 91 3.42 -18.75 1.77
N ALA A 92 2.71 -19.87 1.88
CA ALA A 92 2.28 -20.44 3.16
C ALA A 92 2.50 -21.94 3.18
N ASN A 93 2.96 -22.49 4.32
CA ASN A 93 2.98 -23.91 4.57
C ASN A 93 1.96 -24.25 5.66
N LEU A 94 1.21 -25.33 5.44
CA LEU A 94 0.13 -25.74 6.32
C LEU A 94 0.15 -27.25 6.53
N VAL A 95 -0.26 -27.70 7.73
CA VAL A 95 -0.72 -29.06 7.95
C VAL A 95 -2.23 -29.08 7.69
N ALA A 96 -2.68 -29.95 6.81
CA ALA A 96 -4.08 -30.07 6.46
C ALA A 96 -4.57 -31.52 6.65
N MET A 97 -5.59 -31.69 7.48
CA MET A 97 -6.15 -33.01 7.78
C MET A 97 -7.15 -33.42 6.68
N GLY A 98 -6.88 -34.53 6.00
CA GLY A 98 -7.77 -35.03 4.94
C GLY A 98 -7.52 -34.37 3.58
N ILE A 99 -6.24 -34.17 3.21
CA ILE A 99 -5.86 -33.54 1.93
C ILE A 99 -6.44 -34.29 0.73
N ASP A 100 -7.11 -33.51 -0.10
CA ASP A 100 -7.33 -33.78 -1.51
C ASP A 100 -6.61 -32.69 -2.31
N LEU A 101 -5.34 -32.92 -2.69
CA LEU A 101 -4.51 -31.97 -3.40
C LEU A 101 -5.09 -31.60 -4.77
N GLU A 102 -5.77 -32.53 -5.44
CA GLU A 102 -6.44 -32.27 -6.71
C GLU A 102 -7.56 -31.23 -6.54
N ARG A 103 -8.36 -31.37 -5.49
CA ARG A 103 -9.42 -30.41 -5.17
C ARG A 103 -8.86 -29.03 -4.78
N ILE A 104 -7.76 -29.01 -4.02
CA ILE A 104 -7.08 -27.74 -3.67
C ILE A 104 -6.54 -27.05 -4.93
N ASN A 105 -5.97 -27.81 -5.87
CA ASN A 105 -5.49 -27.26 -7.13
C ASN A 105 -6.63 -26.80 -8.05
N THR A 106 -7.81 -27.39 -7.97
CA THR A 106 -9.01 -26.85 -8.64
C THR A 106 -9.37 -25.48 -8.09
N ILE A 107 -9.41 -25.31 -6.76
CA ILE A 107 -9.62 -23.99 -6.11
C ILE A 107 -8.54 -22.99 -6.52
N ALA A 108 -7.28 -23.41 -6.59
CA ALA A 108 -6.18 -22.57 -7.02
C ALA A 108 -6.36 -22.06 -8.46
N GLN A 109 -6.78 -22.95 -9.38
CA GLN A 109 -7.03 -22.58 -10.78
C GLN A 109 -8.22 -21.61 -10.93
N GLU A 110 -9.30 -21.85 -10.19
CA GLU A 110 -10.45 -20.94 -10.16
C GLU A 110 -10.04 -19.55 -9.66
N LEU A 111 -9.36 -19.47 -8.52
CA LEU A 111 -8.87 -18.21 -7.94
C LEU A 111 -7.87 -17.51 -8.87
N GLN A 112 -6.99 -18.26 -9.53
CA GLN A 112 -6.05 -17.72 -10.51
C GLN A 112 -6.77 -17.08 -11.71
N ALA A 113 -7.82 -17.73 -12.22
CA ALA A 113 -8.62 -17.20 -13.32
C ALA A 113 -9.33 -15.90 -12.91
N GLU A 114 -9.96 -15.88 -11.72
CA GLU A 114 -10.60 -14.68 -11.16
C GLU A 114 -9.62 -13.51 -11.03
N ILE A 115 -8.40 -13.76 -10.51
CA ILE A 115 -7.38 -12.71 -10.33
C ILE A 115 -6.90 -12.16 -11.67
N ARG A 116 -6.67 -13.03 -12.64
CA ARG A 116 -6.24 -12.63 -13.99
C ARG A 116 -7.25 -11.72 -14.65
N GLU A 117 -8.53 -12.01 -14.50
CA GLU A 117 -9.63 -11.22 -15.05
C GLU A 117 -9.83 -9.91 -14.28
N GLN A 118 -9.95 -9.99 -12.95
CA GLN A 118 -10.31 -8.85 -12.11
C GLN A 118 -9.23 -7.77 -12.06
N TYR A 119 -7.94 -8.14 -12.09
CA TYR A 119 -6.81 -7.23 -11.88
C TYR A 119 -5.92 -7.07 -13.10
N ASP A 120 -6.30 -7.63 -14.26
CA ASP A 120 -5.43 -7.64 -15.46
C ASP A 120 -4.01 -8.15 -15.15
N GLU A 121 -3.94 -9.31 -14.50
CA GLU A 121 -2.68 -9.96 -14.07
C GLU A 121 -2.43 -11.26 -14.86
N PRO A 122 -2.10 -11.22 -16.16
CA PRO A 122 -2.06 -12.41 -17.02
C PRO A 122 -1.03 -13.46 -16.57
N GLU A 123 0.06 -13.00 -15.92
CA GLU A 123 1.14 -13.88 -15.45
C GLU A 123 0.91 -14.44 -14.04
N ALA A 124 -0.18 -14.01 -13.35
CA ALA A 124 -0.48 -14.47 -11.99
C ALA A 124 -0.55 -15.99 -11.90
N THR A 125 0.07 -16.55 -10.87
CA THR A 125 0.02 -17.97 -10.55
C THR A 125 -0.46 -18.21 -9.13
N VAL A 126 -1.40 -19.16 -8.97
CA VAL A 126 -1.87 -19.66 -7.68
C VAL A 126 -1.77 -21.18 -7.72
N GLN A 127 -1.01 -21.78 -6.81
CA GLN A 127 -0.68 -23.19 -6.86
C GLN A 127 -0.58 -23.79 -5.46
N ALA A 128 -0.85 -25.10 -5.37
CA ALA A 128 -0.62 -25.89 -4.17
C ALA A 128 0.27 -27.09 -4.51
N PHE A 129 1.21 -27.38 -3.62
CA PHE A 129 2.16 -28.48 -3.74
C PHE A 129 2.15 -29.36 -2.49
N ASP A 130 2.43 -30.65 -2.65
CA ASP A 130 2.81 -31.49 -1.53
C ASP A 130 4.15 -30.96 -0.96
N ALA A 131 4.25 -30.85 0.35
CA ALA A 131 5.47 -30.37 1.00
C ALA A 131 6.40 -31.51 1.47
N ASP A 132 6.10 -32.77 1.08
CA ASP A 132 6.87 -33.99 1.43
C ASP A 132 7.18 -34.11 2.93
N ALA A 133 6.27 -33.62 3.79
CA ALA A 133 6.42 -33.63 5.24
C ALA A 133 5.16 -34.16 5.93
N LEU A 134 5.32 -34.84 7.06
CA LEU A 134 4.24 -35.37 7.87
C LEU A 134 4.12 -34.63 9.22
N GLY A 135 3.84 -33.33 9.16
CA GLY A 135 3.63 -32.51 10.34
C GLY A 135 4.62 -31.37 10.49
N GLY A 136 4.39 -30.55 11.50
CA GLY A 136 5.22 -29.37 11.80
C GLY A 136 4.79 -28.65 13.07
N ASN A 137 5.66 -27.74 13.51
CA ASN A 137 5.37 -26.81 14.61
C ASN A 137 4.44 -25.70 14.09
N SER A 138 3.12 -25.90 14.26
CA SER A 138 2.06 -25.12 13.62
C SER A 138 1.21 -24.36 14.62
N LEU A 139 0.52 -23.33 14.16
CA LEU A 139 -0.59 -22.74 14.91
C LEU A 139 -1.72 -23.76 15.10
N SER A 140 -2.56 -23.55 16.10
CA SER A 140 -3.83 -24.27 16.23
C SER A 140 -4.75 -23.96 15.03
N THR A 141 -5.79 -24.75 14.84
CA THR A 141 -6.84 -24.47 13.84
C THR A 141 -7.54 -23.14 14.14
N GLU A 142 -7.72 -22.80 15.42
CA GLU A 142 -8.34 -21.54 15.87
C GLU A 142 -7.44 -20.34 15.55
N ASP A 143 -6.15 -20.38 15.92
CA ASP A 143 -5.23 -19.29 15.64
C ASP A 143 -4.98 -19.15 14.12
N THR A 144 -4.96 -20.27 13.39
CA THR A 144 -4.93 -20.24 11.91
C THR A 144 -6.16 -19.54 11.34
N ALA A 145 -7.35 -19.80 11.90
CA ALA A 145 -8.58 -19.13 11.47
C ALA A 145 -8.54 -17.63 11.76
N LYS A 146 -7.95 -17.19 12.89
CA LYS A 146 -7.72 -15.77 13.19
C LYS A 146 -6.82 -15.10 12.15
N VAL A 147 -5.70 -15.74 11.77
CA VAL A 147 -4.81 -15.24 10.72
C VAL A 147 -5.54 -15.10 9.38
N ILE A 148 -6.26 -16.14 8.95
CA ILE A 148 -7.05 -16.14 7.71
C ILE A 148 -8.10 -15.03 7.76
N GLY A 149 -8.86 -14.95 8.87
CA GLY A 149 -9.88 -13.93 9.08
C GLY A 149 -9.31 -12.52 9.00
N LEU A 150 -8.17 -12.25 9.65
CA LEU A 150 -7.48 -10.97 9.59
C LEU A 150 -7.08 -10.61 8.16
N LEU A 151 -6.45 -11.54 7.41
CA LEU A 151 -6.05 -11.30 6.02
C LEU A 151 -7.25 -11.00 5.12
N CYS A 152 -8.34 -11.75 5.26
CA CYS A 152 -9.58 -11.54 4.48
C CYS A 152 -10.28 -10.23 4.84
N ALA A 153 -10.42 -9.92 6.13
CA ALA A 153 -11.13 -8.73 6.61
C ALA A 153 -10.33 -7.42 6.42
N SER A 154 -8.99 -7.51 6.28
CA SER A 154 -8.14 -6.34 6.10
C SER A 154 -8.52 -5.57 4.83
N PRO A 155 -8.83 -4.27 4.91
CA PRO A 155 -8.98 -3.44 3.71
C PRO A 155 -7.65 -3.37 2.95
N CYS A 156 -7.71 -3.19 1.63
CA CYS A 156 -6.53 -3.03 0.78
C CYS A 156 -6.89 -2.30 -0.52
N GLY A 157 -5.95 -1.56 -1.10
CA GLY A 157 -6.17 -0.79 -2.32
C GLY A 157 -6.72 0.60 -2.08
N VAL A 158 -7.30 1.19 -3.13
CA VAL A 158 -7.92 2.52 -3.06
C VAL A 158 -9.18 2.46 -2.20
N GLN A 159 -9.25 3.33 -1.20
CA GLN A 159 -10.41 3.47 -0.32
C GLN A 159 -11.30 4.64 -0.75
N LYS A 160 -10.69 5.71 -1.28
CA LYS A 160 -11.44 6.88 -1.75
C LYS A 160 -10.66 7.63 -2.85
N MET A 161 -11.38 8.12 -3.84
CA MET A 161 -10.87 9.05 -4.85
C MET A 161 -11.19 10.49 -4.47
N SER A 162 -10.33 11.44 -4.84
CA SER A 162 -10.57 12.86 -4.62
C SER A 162 -11.77 13.36 -5.43
N GLN A 163 -12.63 14.17 -4.79
CA GLN A 163 -13.70 14.87 -5.46
C GLN A 163 -13.27 16.22 -6.01
N ASP A 164 -12.20 16.79 -5.46
CA ASP A 164 -11.70 18.11 -5.85
C ASP A 164 -10.66 18.04 -6.98
N ILE A 165 -9.93 16.93 -7.08
CA ILE A 165 -8.88 16.73 -8.10
C ILE A 165 -9.15 15.42 -8.84
N PRO A 166 -9.64 15.49 -10.09
CA PRO A 166 -9.97 14.31 -10.89
C PRO A 166 -8.76 13.37 -11.06
N GLY A 167 -8.98 12.07 -10.88
CA GLY A 167 -7.94 11.03 -11.04
C GLY A 167 -6.98 10.87 -9.85
N LEU A 168 -7.02 11.75 -8.85
CA LEU A 168 -6.20 11.62 -7.65
C LEU A 168 -6.80 10.59 -6.69
N VAL A 169 -5.99 9.62 -6.24
CA VAL A 169 -6.32 8.79 -5.09
C VAL A 169 -6.26 9.66 -3.83
N GLN A 170 -7.35 9.76 -3.09
CA GLN A 170 -7.40 10.51 -1.83
C GLN A 170 -6.91 9.67 -0.67
N THR A 171 -7.45 8.46 -0.52
CA THR A 171 -7.16 7.57 0.62
C THR A 171 -6.92 6.15 0.12
N SER A 172 -5.86 5.52 0.57
CA SER A 172 -5.49 4.15 0.21
C SER A 172 -4.83 3.40 1.37
N LEU A 173 -4.82 2.08 1.24
CA LEU A 173 -4.20 1.16 2.18
C LEU A 173 -3.54 0.01 1.42
N ASN A 174 -2.34 -0.37 1.82
CA ASN A 174 -1.63 -1.54 1.31
C ASN A 174 -1.27 -2.51 2.44
N LEU A 175 -1.67 -3.77 2.33
CA LEU A 175 -1.15 -4.86 3.17
C LEU A 175 0.21 -5.29 2.59
N GLY A 176 1.29 -4.60 3.02
CA GLY A 176 2.60 -4.71 2.40
C GLY A 176 3.38 -5.96 2.80
N ILE A 177 3.35 -6.35 4.09
CA ILE A 177 4.14 -7.48 4.59
C ILE A 177 3.26 -8.34 5.48
N VAL A 178 3.36 -9.66 5.32
CA VAL A 178 2.84 -10.66 6.26
C VAL A 178 3.94 -11.65 6.61
N LYS A 179 4.04 -12.03 7.88
CA LYS A 179 5.04 -12.98 8.34
C LYS A 179 4.58 -13.72 9.60
N LEU A 180 4.83 -15.01 9.65
CA LEU A 180 4.71 -15.82 10.86
C LEU A 180 6.12 -16.17 11.38
N GLY A 181 6.57 -15.45 12.41
CA GLY A 181 7.75 -15.71 13.21
C GLY A 181 7.35 -16.29 14.57
N ASP A 182 7.87 -15.70 15.66
CA ASP A 182 7.43 -15.98 17.03
C ASP A 182 5.98 -15.53 17.26
N LYS A 183 5.57 -14.46 16.58
CA LYS A 183 4.20 -13.99 16.45
C LYS A 183 3.85 -13.87 14.96
N PHE A 184 2.56 -13.86 14.63
CA PHE A 184 2.11 -13.44 13.29
C PHE A 184 2.08 -11.90 13.22
N THR A 185 2.61 -11.33 12.16
CA THR A 185 2.59 -9.89 11.91
C THR A 185 2.02 -9.57 10.53
N ALA A 186 1.18 -8.53 10.48
CA ALA A 186 0.68 -7.93 9.24
C ALA A 186 1.00 -6.43 9.25
N THR A 187 1.81 -5.97 8.30
CA THR A 187 2.26 -4.58 8.19
C THR A 187 1.52 -3.87 7.07
N PHE A 188 0.98 -2.71 7.39
CA PHE A 188 0.15 -1.89 6.52
C PHE A 188 0.80 -0.54 6.27
N SER A 189 0.68 -0.03 5.04
CA SER A 189 0.99 1.35 4.67
C SER A 189 -0.31 2.08 4.33
N VAL A 190 -0.67 3.06 5.16
CA VAL A 190 -1.84 3.93 5.00
C VAL A 190 -1.40 5.23 4.36
N ARG A 191 -2.19 5.76 3.42
CA ARG A 191 -1.99 7.08 2.81
C ARG A 191 -3.31 7.79 2.65
N SER A 192 -3.33 9.08 2.96
CA SER A 192 -4.46 9.96 2.65
C SER A 192 -3.99 11.39 2.48
N SER A 193 -4.58 12.12 1.52
CA SER A 193 -4.41 13.57 1.40
C SER A 193 -5.34 14.36 2.33
N VAL A 194 -6.14 13.66 3.17
CA VAL A 194 -7.01 14.24 4.21
C VAL A 194 -6.65 13.59 5.56
N ASN A 195 -6.23 14.42 6.54
CA ASN A 195 -5.73 13.92 7.81
C ASN A 195 -6.77 13.12 8.59
N ASP A 196 -8.02 13.59 8.63
CA ASP A 196 -9.10 12.91 9.35
C ASP A 196 -9.37 11.51 8.75
N GLU A 197 -9.35 11.35 7.44
CA GLU A 197 -9.52 10.05 6.77
C GLU A 197 -8.33 9.10 7.03
N LYS A 198 -7.11 9.65 7.12
CA LYS A 198 -5.93 8.87 7.54
C LYS A 198 -6.14 8.31 8.94
N VAL A 199 -6.55 9.17 9.88
CA VAL A 199 -6.82 8.76 11.27
C VAL A 199 -7.94 7.73 11.32
N GLU A 200 -9.05 7.94 10.62
CA GLU A 200 -10.15 6.98 10.55
C GLU A 200 -9.68 5.61 10.08
N LEU A 201 -8.86 5.56 9.04
CA LEU A 201 -8.35 4.30 8.50
C LEU A 201 -7.37 3.59 9.46
N LEU A 202 -6.55 4.34 10.20
CA LEU A 202 -5.70 3.80 11.26
C LEU A 202 -6.52 3.24 12.42
N GLU A 203 -7.58 3.93 12.86
CA GLU A 203 -8.49 3.43 13.89
C GLU A 203 -9.28 2.19 13.41
N ARG A 204 -9.63 2.08 12.13
CA ARG A 204 -10.21 0.85 11.56
C ARG A 204 -9.24 -0.33 11.66
N LEU A 205 -7.94 -0.13 11.41
CA LEU A 205 -6.92 -1.17 11.59
C LEU A 205 -6.78 -1.59 13.06
N LYS A 206 -6.84 -0.62 13.98
CA LYS A 206 -6.80 -0.89 15.42
C LYS A 206 -8.05 -1.68 15.88
N ALA A 207 -9.23 -1.32 15.38
CA ALA A 207 -10.46 -2.07 15.64
C ALA A 207 -10.38 -3.51 15.07
N LEU A 208 -9.77 -3.66 13.90
CA LEU A 208 -9.53 -4.97 13.28
C LEU A 208 -8.57 -5.82 14.13
N ALA A 209 -7.49 -5.25 14.66
CA ALA A 209 -6.60 -5.94 15.59
C ALA A 209 -7.36 -6.47 16.81
N ASN A 210 -8.18 -5.62 17.44
CA ASN A 210 -8.98 -5.98 18.61
C ASN A 210 -9.99 -7.11 18.29
N MET A 211 -10.58 -7.12 17.08
CA MET A 211 -11.53 -8.16 16.66
C MET A 211 -10.90 -9.55 16.63
N PHE A 212 -9.61 -9.64 16.40
CA PHE A 212 -8.84 -10.89 16.34
C PHE A 212 -7.96 -11.11 17.59
N ASP A 213 -8.23 -10.42 18.69
CA ASP A 213 -7.43 -10.47 19.93
C ASP A 213 -5.96 -10.13 19.72
N GLY A 214 -5.67 -9.22 18.81
CA GLY A 214 -4.33 -8.82 18.42
C GLY A 214 -3.88 -7.48 19.01
N GLU A 215 -2.59 -7.24 18.92
CA GLU A 215 -1.95 -5.98 19.27
C GLU A 215 -1.85 -5.08 18.04
N TYR A 216 -2.03 -3.77 18.22
CA TYR A 216 -1.83 -2.76 17.18
C TYR A 216 -0.66 -1.83 17.55
N ALA A 217 0.22 -1.56 16.61
CA ALA A 217 1.28 -0.57 16.77
C ALA A 217 1.37 0.34 15.54
N LEU A 218 1.45 1.64 15.77
CA LEU A 218 1.74 2.65 14.75
C LEU A 218 3.27 2.90 14.77
N LEU A 219 3.98 2.54 13.70
CA LEU A 219 5.45 2.61 13.64
C LEU A 219 5.94 3.98 13.20
N SER A 220 5.24 4.59 12.26
CA SER A 220 5.55 5.91 11.73
C SER A 220 4.28 6.61 11.28
N GLU A 221 4.28 7.93 11.39
CA GLU A 221 3.18 8.77 10.93
C GLU A 221 3.72 10.11 10.46
N TYR A 222 3.14 10.65 9.38
CA TYR A 222 3.38 12.00 8.91
C TYR A 222 2.09 12.62 8.36
N PRO A 223 1.93 13.96 8.48
CA PRO A 223 0.71 14.65 8.12
C PRO A 223 0.53 14.75 6.60
N ALA A 224 -0.73 14.85 6.17
CA ALA A 224 -1.08 15.28 4.84
C ALA A 224 -0.86 16.79 4.67
N TRP A 225 -0.57 17.19 3.45
CA TRP A 225 -0.76 18.55 2.98
C TRP A 225 -2.07 18.60 2.21
N GLU A 226 -3.13 19.04 2.91
CA GLU A 226 -4.47 19.03 2.35
C GLU A 226 -4.62 20.10 1.26
N TYR A 227 -5.43 19.78 0.25
CA TYR A 227 -5.71 20.70 -0.85
C TYR A 227 -6.48 21.91 -0.35
N LYS A 228 -5.93 23.11 -0.58
CA LYS A 228 -6.56 24.38 -0.26
C LYS A 228 -7.26 24.92 -1.51
N LYS A 229 -8.63 24.96 -1.48
CA LYS A 229 -9.42 25.42 -2.65
C LYS A 229 -9.07 26.84 -3.06
N GLU A 230 -8.93 27.74 -2.08
CA GLU A 230 -8.55 29.14 -2.27
C GLU A 230 -7.10 29.32 -1.79
N SER A 231 -6.20 29.70 -2.69
CA SER A 231 -4.79 29.94 -2.42
C SER A 231 -4.30 31.15 -3.23
N ARG A 232 -4.08 32.26 -2.53
CA ARG A 232 -3.55 33.49 -3.15
C ARG A 232 -2.17 33.27 -3.75
N LEU A 233 -1.32 32.50 -3.06
CA LEU A 233 0.01 32.17 -3.57
C LEU A 233 -0.09 31.42 -4.90
N ARG A 234 -0.89 30.35 -4.97
CA ARG A 234 -1.09 29.56 -6.19
C ARG A 234 -1.61 30.44 -7.34
N GLU A 235 -2.60 31.28 -7.09
CA GLU A 235 -3.15 32.18 -8.10
C GLU A 235 -2.09 33.14 -8.63
N THR A 236 -1.32 33.79 -7.76
CA THR A 236 -0.22 34.68 -8.12
C THR A 236 0.84 33.93 -8.93
N MET A 237 1.21 32.71 -8.52
CA MET A 237 2.19 31.90 -9.24
C MET A 237 1.68 31.49 -10.64
N VAL A 238 0.43 31.06 -10.79
CA VAL A 238 -0.17 30.72 -12.09
C VAL A 238 -0.18 31.92 -13.04
N GLN A 239 -0.61 33.09 -12.56
CA GLN A 239 -0.63 34.31 -13.35
C GLN A 239 0.78 34.75 -13.78
N THR A 240 1.76 34.65 -12.86
CA THR A 240 3.16 34.96 -13.16
C THR A 240 3.74 34.01 -14.19
N TYR A 241 3.45 32.70 -14.07
CA TYR A 241 3.90 31.70 -15.02
C TYR A 241 3.34 31.94 -16.43
N ARG A 242 2.02 32.23 -16.54
CA ARG A 242 1.39 32.62 -17.80
C ARG A 242 2.04 33.83 -18.44
N ARG A 243 2.31 34.87 -17.64
CA ARG A 243 2.96 36.09 -18.13
C ARG A 243 4.38 35.83 -18.66
N MET A 244 5.17 34.99 -17.97
CA MET A 244 6.56 34.70 -18.32
C MET A 244 6.69 33.74 -19.51
N TYR A 245 5.86 32.71 -19.58
CA TYR A 245 6.05 31.61 -20.50
C TYR A 245 4.94 31.44 -21.55
N ASN A 246 3.90 32.26 -21.50
CA ASN A 246 2.73 32.22 -22.39
C ASN A 246 2.06 30.83 -22.46
N LYS A 247 2.08 30.10 -21.35
CA LYS A 247 1.45 28.79 -21.15
C LYS A 247 1.00 28.62 -19.71
N ASP A 248 0.07 27.70 -19.45
CA ASP A 248 -0.35 27.36 -18.11
C ASP A 248 0.61 26.35 -17.46
N PRO A 249 0.90 26.49 -16.15
CA PRO A 249 1.54 25.43 -15.40
C PRO A 249 0.56 24.26 -15.20
N GLN A 250 1.08 23.07 -14.97
CA GLN A 250 0.28 21.95 -14.50
C GLN A 250 0.10 22.07 -12.99
N VAL A 251 -1.15 22.09 -12.51
CA VAL A 251 -1.45 22.12 -11.07
C VAL A 251 -1.87 20.70 -10.67
N LEU A 252 -1.05 20.04 -9.88
CA LEU A 252 -1.19 18.63 -9.54
C LEU A 252 -1.19 18.42 -8.02
N ALA A 253 -1.65 17.25 -7.61
CA ALA A 253 -1.44 16.70 -6.29
C ALA A 253 -0.84 15.30 -6.41
N ILE A 254 -0.07 14.89 -5.40
CA ILE A 254 0.58 13.58 -5.42
C ILE A 254 0.14 12.71 -4.25
N HIS A 255 0.05 11.41 -4.49
CA HIS A 255 -0.28 10.42 -3.46
C HIS A 255 1.00 9.87 -2.77
N ALA A 256 1.91 10.79 -2.42
CA ALA A 256 3.17 10.57 -1.69
C ALA A 256 3.40 11.74 -0.72
N GLY A 257 4.32 11.60 0.23
CA GLY A 257 4.61 12.65 1.21
C GLY A 257 5.54 13.72 0.65
N LEU A 258 5.30 14.99 1.07
CA LEU A 258 6.19 16.13 0.87
C LEU A 258 6.35 16.92 2.17
N GLU A 259 7.41 17.69 2.27
CA GLU A 259 7.74 18.56 3.42
C GLU A 259 6.66 19.60 3.72
N CYS A 260 5.89 20.00 2.71
CA CYS A 260 4.76 20.93 2.87
C CYS A 260 3.72 20.44 3.88
N GLY A 261 3.51 19.12 4.01
CA GLY A 261 2.65 18.54 5.05
C GLY A 261 3.16 18.86 6.46
N LEU A 262 4.46 18.66 6.70
CA LEU A 262 5.09 18.98 7.99
C LEU A 262 5.11 20.48 8.27
N LEU A 263 5.42 21.30 7.26
CA LEU A 263 5.41 22.76 7.41
C LEU A 263 4.00 23.28 7.71
N GLY A 264 2.98 22.80 7.00
CA GLY A 264 1.58 23.18 7.23
C GLY A 264 1.06 22.78 8.61
N GLN A 265 1.51 21.64 9.15
CA GLN A 265 1.20 21.24 10.52
C GLN A 265 1.84 22.16 11.57
N LYS A 266 3.07 22.65 11.32
CA LYS A 266 3.80 23.53 12.24
C LYS A 266 3.35 24.99 12.18
N ILE A 267 2.86 25.43 11.03
CA ILE A 267 2.47 26.81 10.77
C ILE A 267 1.01 26.83 10.33
N PRO A 268 0.05 26.98 11.25
CA PRO A 268 -1.37 27.01 10.90
C PRO A 268 -1.69 28.11 9.89
N GLY A 269 -2.45 27.73 8.85
CA GLY A 269 -2.86 28.66 7.78
C GLY A 269 -1.82 28.91 6.69
N LEU A 270 -0.64 28.28 6.77
CA LEU A 270 0.39 28.39 5.73
C LEU A 270 -0.18 28.09 4.35
N ASP A 271 0.10 28.96 3.39
CA ASP A 271 -0.21 28.77 1.99
C ASP A 271 1.06 28.30 1.26
N CYS A 272 1.02 27.13 0.67
CA CYS A 272 2.17 26.46 0.05
C CYS A 272 1.89 26.06 -1.39
N VAL A 273 2.94 26.10 -2.20
CA VAL A 273 3.03 25.46 -3.52
C VAL A 273 4.44 24.87 -3.64
N SER A 274 4.54 23.58 -3.97
CA SER A 274 5.82 22.94 -4.24
C SER A 274 6.14 23.01 -5.72
N ILE A 275 7.33 23.47 -6.06
CA ILE A 275 7.87 23.57 -7.41
C ILE A 275 9.31 23.08 -7.44
N GLY A 276 9.79 22.70 -8.58
CA GLY A 276 11.18 22.31 -8.77
C GLY A 276 11.64 22.38 -10.22
N PRO A 277 12.95 22.33 -10.45
CA PRO A 277 13.51 22.17 -11.79
C PRO A 277 13.31 20.76 -12.32
N GLU A 278 13.65 20.56 -13.58
CA GLU A 278 13.65 19.26 -14.22
C GLU A 278 14.70 18.34 -13.59
N MET A 279 14.25 17.22 -13.04
CA MET A 279 15.09 16.21 -12.39
C MET A 279 14.74 14.81 -12.94
N HIS A 280 15.77 13.99 -13.15
CA HIS A 280 15.65 12.63 -13.66
C HIS A 280 16.26 11.62 -12.69
N ASP A 281 15.78 10.38 -12.72
CA ASP A 281 16.27 9.26 -11.90
C ASP A 281 16.36 9.57 -10.40
N ILE A 282 15.41 10.35 -9.86
CA ILE A 282 15.36 10.81 -8.46
C ILE A 282 15.45 9.61 -7.51
N HIS A 283 16.20 9.76 -6.41
CA HIS A 283 16.48 8.73 -5.41
C HIS A 283 17.30 7.54 -5.92
N THR A 284 18.06 7.73 -6.98
CA THR A 284 19.02 6.74 -7.49
C THR A 284 20.44 7.32 -7.57
N SER A 285 21.44 6.45 -7.72
CA SER A 285 22.84 6.88 -7.97
C SER A 285 23.05 7.55 -9.33
N ARG A 286 22.03 7.60 -10.18
CA ARG A 286 22.04 8.23 -11.50
C ARG A 286 21.22 9.52 -11.54
N GLU A 287 20.81 10.02 -10.39
CA GLU A 287 20.05 11.26 -10.26
C GLU A 287 20.72 12.41 -10.98
N LYS A 288 19.96 13.17 -11.76
CA LYS A 288 20.43 14.29 -12.57
C LYS A 288 19.52 15.50 -12.39
N LEU A 289 20.12 16.69 -12.42
CA LEU A 289 19.47 17.99 -12.40
C LEU A 289 19.77 18.74 -13.69
N GLU A 290 18.75 19.28 -14.35
CA GLU A 290 18.96 20.16 -15.52
C GLU A 290 19.32 21.58 -15.09
N ILE A 291 20.55 22.02 -15.42
CA ILE A 291 21.08 23.33 -15.01
C ILE A 291 20.25 24.46 -15.61
N ALA A 292 19.85 24.38 -16.88
CA ALA A 292 19.06 25.39 -17.55
C ALA A 292 17.66 25.54 -16.94
N SER A 293 17.04 24.42 -16.55
CA SER A 293 15.76 24.41 -15.82
C SER A 293 15.88 25.08 -14.46
N THR A 294 16.95 24.79 -13.72
CA THR A 294 17.22 25.44 -12.43
C THR A 294 17.26 26.97 -12.56
N GLN A 295 17.91 27.48 -13.60
CA GLN A 295 17.97 28.93 -13.86
C GLN A 295 16.58 29.51 -14.19
N ARG A 296 15.75 28.79 -14.97
CA ARG A 296 14.39 29.22 -15.29
C ARG A 296 13.49 29.25 -14.05
N VAL A 297 13.54 28.22 -13.22
CA VAL A 297 12.78 28.14 -11.95
C VAL A 297 13.23 29.25 -10.99
N TRP A 298 14.53 29.53 -10.90
CA TRP A 298 15.04 30.66 -10.12
C TRP A 298 14.48 32.01 -10.58
N ASN A 299 14.51 32.27 -11.88
CA ASN A 299 13.97 33.51 -12.46
C ASN A 299 12.45 33.62 -12.21
N PHE A 300 11.73 32.49 -12.34
CA PHE A 300 10.31 32.43 -12.02
C PHE A 300 10.04 32.77 -10.55
N LEU A 301 10.80 32.18 -9.62
CA LEU A 301 10.67 32.46 -8.19
C LEU A 301 10.87 33.94 -7.88
N LEU A 302 11.87 34.60 -8.50
CA LEU A 302 12.11 36.06 -8.32
C LEU A 302 10.91 36.88 -8.81
N GLU A 303 10.30 36.53 -9.93
CA GLU A 303 9.12 37.24 -10.46
C GLU A 303 7.87 36.99 -9.60
N VAL A 304 7.70 35.80 -9.02
CA VAL A 304 6.64 35.53 -8.03
C VAL A 304 6.83 36.41 -6.79
N LEU A 305 8.05 36.48 -6.23
CA LEU A 305 8.34 37.31 -5.05
C LEU A 305 8.07 38.80 -5.28
N LYS A 306 8.25 39.30 -6.50
CA LYS A 306 7.88 40.70 -6.86
C LYS A 306 6.38 40.91 -6.97
N ALA A 307 5.60 39.85 -7.20
CA ALA A 307 4.17 39.92 -7.42
C ALA A 307 3.31 39.68 -6.16
N LEU A 308 3.92 39.17 -5.07
CA LEU A 308 3.29 38.99 -3.76
C LEU A 308 3.24 40.27 -2.94
#